data_ba7b1d8ca5be3a816e6af4f69ee6b5b1
#
_entry.id   ba7b1d8ca5be3a816e6af4f69ee6b5b1
#
_cell.length_a   1.000
_cell.length_b   1.000
_cell.length_c   1.000
_cell.angle_alpha   90.00
_cell.angle_beta   90.00
_cell.angle_gamma   90.00
#
_symmetry.space_group_name_H-M   'P 1'
#
loop_
_entity.id
_entity.type
_entity.pdbx_description
1 polymer ?
#
loop_
_entity_poly.entity_id
_entity_poly.type
_entity_poly.pdbx_seq_one_letter_code
_entity_poly.pdbx_strand_id
1 'polypeptide(L)'
;MHLLSSELYIDMAKVGYIFKANSYDEYDADKEWMCQYGCVQVIEESVQHETLRPRWKQLMTNLERGDELVVSKFSNAVRGLRELAALIELCRIKVVRIISIHDKIDSRGELFPDTTAAEVLTMFGSLPEEVAVLRKSSDRVIRLQQSISVPVKTSKMLSKTERDKIAVDMYNNGYSVNEIMAHCNVKSKSTVYQILGKYNVALSRKPGRVPGNRK
;
A
#
# COMPACT_ATOMS: atom_id res chain seq x y z
N MET A 1 43.82 31.63 12.35
CA MET A 1 42.71 31.01 13.08
C MET A 1 41.60 30.74 12.07
N HIS A 2 41.71 29.61 11.34
CA HIS A 2 40.70 29.15 10.35
C HIS A 2 39.67 28.33 11.12
N LEU A 3 38.47 28.89 11.27
CA LEU A 3 37.29 28.13 11.66
C LEU A 3 36.83 27.32 10.44
N LEU A 4 37.11 26.04 10.48
CA LEU A 4 36.50 25.07 9.60
C LEU A 4 35.03 24.97 9.96
N SER A 5 34.14 25.61 9.22
CA SER A 5 32.73 25.30 9.20
C SER A 5 32.60 23.89 8.67
N SER A 6 32.46 22.93 9.56
CA SER A 6 31.92 21.60 9.19
C SER A 6 30.44 21.81 8.82
N GLU A 7 30.18 22.10 7.54
CA GLU A 7 28.84 21.94 7.01
C GLU A 7 28.45 20.47 7.23
N LEU A 8 27.52 20.27 8.13
CA LEU A 8 26.80 19.01 8.26
C LEU A 8 26.15 18.72 6.90
N TYR A 9 26.83 17.92 6.09
CA TYR A 9 26.24 17.33 4.90
C TYR A 9 25.12 16.41 5.39
N ILE A 10 23.92 16.95 5.48
CA ILE A 10 22.71 16.13 5.65
C ILE A 10 22.63 15.32 4.39
N ASP A 11 22.82 14.02 4.49
CA ASP A 11 22.74 13.06 3.40
C ASP A 11 21.27 13.04 2.93
N MET A 12 20.95 13.93 1.96
CA MET A 12 19.59 14.09 1.43
C MET A 12 19.32 12.94 0.47
N ALA A 13 18.50 12.01 0.88
CA ALA A 13 18.13 10.89 0.05
C ALA A 13 17.10 11.31 -1.01
N LYS A 14 17.33 10.89 -2.26
CA LYS A 14 16.34 10.99 -3.33
C LYS A 14 15.64 9.64 -3.47
N VAL A 15 14.34 9.60 -3.26
CA VAL A 15 13.56 8.37 -3.26
C VAL A 15 12.43 8.47 -4.28
N GLY A 16 12.39 7.51 -5.20
CA GLY A 16 11.31 7.37 -6.18
C GLY A 16 10.19 6.49 -5.66
N TYR A 17 8.95 6.77 -6.08
CA TYR A 17 7.81 5.90 -5.85
C TYR A 17 6.97 5.74 -7.11
N ILE A 18 6.65 4.49 -7.45
CA ILE A 18 5.79 4.13 -8.57
C ILE A 18 4.80 3.06 -8.14
N PHE A 19 3.51 3.32 -8.37
CA PHE A 19 2.49 2.29 -8.30
C PHE A 19 2.37 1.60 -9.66
N LYS A 20 2.69 0.30 -9.69
CA LYS A 20 2.68 -0.51 -10.91
C LYS A 20 1.26 -0.96 -11.26
N ALA A 21 0.45 -0.03 -11.79
CA ALA A 21 -0.86 -0.35 -12.33
C ALA A 21 -0.73 -1.07 -13.68
N ASN A 22 -1.63 -2.01 -14.00
CA ASN A 22 -1.57 -2.78 -15.26
C ASN A 22 -1.77 -1.94 -16.54
N SER A 23 -2.37 -0.77 -16.40
CA SER A 23 -2.60 0.18 -17.49
C SER A 23 -1.59 1.32 -17.50
N TYR A 24 -0.47 1.15 -16.80
CA TYR A 24 0.56 2.17 -16.71
C TYR A 24 1.72 1.81 -17.63
N ASP A 25 1.67 2.32 -18.85
CA ASP A 25 2.62 1.97 -19.91
C ASP A 25 4.00 2.66 -19.77
N GLU A 26 4.07 3.75 -18.99
CA GLU A 26 5.28 4.56 -18.83
C GLU A 26 6.19 4.09 -17.65
N TYR A 27 5.88 2.96 -17.05
CA TYR A 27 6.57 2.46 -15.87
C TYR A 27 8.08 2.34 -16.02
N ASP A 28 8.56 1.73 -17.11
CA ASP A 28 9.98 1.51 -17.32
C ASP A 28 10.73 2.83 -17.61
N ALA A 29 10.11 3.73 -18.38
CA ALA A 29 10.64 5.06 -18.67
C ALA A 29 10.76 5.92 -17.40
N ASP A 30 9.75 5.91 -16.55
CA ASP A 30 9.76 6.66 -15.29
C ASP A 30 10.79 6.13 -14.31
N LYS A 31 10.92 4.82 -14.24
CA LYS A 31 11.93 4.19 -13.40
C LYS A 31 13.35 4.57 -13.87
N GLU A 32 13.58 4.54 -15.17
CA GLU A 32 14.84 4.95 -15.75
C GLU A 32 15.11 6.44 -15.47
N TRP A 33 14.12 7.31 -15.67
CA TRP A 33 14.22 8.73 -15.35
C TRP A 33 14.59 8.97 -13.87
N MET A 34 13.93 8.27 -12.95
CA MET A 34 14.24 8.37 -11.51
C MET A 34 15.67 7.93 -11.19
N CYS A 35 16.15 6.85 -11.84
CA CYS A 35 17.53 6.40 -11.69
C CYS A 35 18.52 7.43 -12.22
N GLN A 36 18.27 8.01 -13.40
CA GLN A 36 19.11 9.05 -14.01
C GLN A 36 19.09 10.35 -13.18
N TYR A 37 17.97 10.67 -12.55
CA TYR A 37 17.86 11.81 -11.64
C TYR A 37 18.67 11.61 -10.36
N GLY A 38 19.08 10.37 -10.06
CA GLY A 38 19.90 10.01 -8.91
C GLY A 38 19.11 9.54 -7.70
N CYS A 39 17.89 8.99 -7.90
CA CYS A 39 17.19 8.32 -6.82
C CYS A 39 17.99 7.12 -6.33
N VAL A 40 18.33 7.10 -5.02
CA VAL A 40 19.06 6.00 -4.40
C VAL A 40 18.22 4.73 -4.32
N GLN A 41 16.89 4.89 -4.33
CA GLN A 41 15.93 3.80 -4.34
C GLN A 41 14.66 4.20 -5.09
N VAL A 42 14.11 3.30 -5.89
CA VAL A 42 12.76 3.42 -6.47
C VAL A 42 11.87 2.36 -5.83
N ILE A 43 10.88 2.81 -5.09
CA ILE A 43 9.93 1.96 -4.36
C ILE A 43 8.76 1.66 -5.28
N GLU A 44 8.55 0.38 -5.56
CA GLU A 44 7.50 -0.09 -6.45
C GLU A 44 6.37 -0.72 -5.63
N GLU A 45 5.15 -0.22 -5.79
CA GLU A 45 3.96 -0.81 -5.18
C GLU A 45 3.18 -1.61 -6.23
N SER A 46 2.86 -2.86 -5.94
CA SER A 46 2.12 -3.72 -6.87
C SER A 46 0.61 -3.52 -6.77
N VAL A 47 -0.12 -3.87 -7.86
CA VAL A 47 -1.59 -3.84 -7.93
C VAL A 47 -2.25 -4.61 -6.78
N GLN A 48 -1.65 -5.73 -6.35
CA GLN A 48 -2.17 -6.56 -5.26
C GLN A 48 -2.24 -5.80 -3.93
N HIS A 49 -1.38 -4.79 -3.75
CA HIS A 49 -1.32 -3.97 -2.55
C HIS A 49 -2.04 -2.62 -2.71
N GLU A 50 -2.84 -2.44 -3.76
CA GLU A 50 -3.53 -1.18 -4.06
C GLU A 50 -4.30 -0.63 -2.85
N THR A 51 -5.00 -1.48 -2.10
CA THR A 51 -5.81 -1.07 -0.95
C THR A 51 -4.97 -0.72 0.27
N LEU A 52 -3.95 -1.52 0.59
CA LEU A 52 -3.16 -1.38 1.82
C LEU A 52 -1.95 -0.46 1.66
N ARG A 53 -1.31 -0.51 0.49
CA ARG A 53 -0.13 0.28 0.11
C ARG A 53 0.95 0.30 1.21
N PRO A 54 1.45 -0.87 1.63
CA PRO A 54 2.39 -0.95 2.74
C PRO A 54 3.69 -0.22 2.45
N ARG A 55 4.18 -0.28 1.21
CA ARG A 55 5.44 0.37 0.81
C ARG A 55 5.30 1.90 0.78
N TRP A 56 4.16 2.41 0.28
CA TRP A 56 3.86 3.84 0.36
C TRP A 56 3.83 4.35 1.80
N LYS A 57 3.12 3.64 2.68
CA LYS A 57 3.03 4.01 4.10
C LYS A 57 4.38 3.99 4.78
N GLN A 58 5.19 2.97 4.50
CA GLN A 58 6.56 2.87 5.01
C GLN A 58 7.42 4.03 4.51
N LEU A 59 7.33 4.37 3.21
CA LEU A 59 8.03 5.50 2.63
C LEU A 59 7.65 6.81 3.36
N MET A 60 6.36 7.10 3.53
CA MET A 60 5.90 8.32 4.21
C MET A 60 6.39 8.42 5.65
N THR A 61 6.55 7.29 6.33
CA THR A 61 7.10 7.24 7.69
C THR A 61 8.60 7.51 7.71
N ASN A 62 9.32 6.95 6.74
CA ASN A 62 10.79 6.97 6.69
C ASN A 62 11.38 8.24 6.07
N LEU A 63 10.59 9.05 5.34
CA LEU A 63 11.06 10.32 4.82
C LEU A 63 11.61 11.21 5.94
N GLU A 64 12.81 11.71 5.75
CA GLU A 64 13.50 12.59 6.68
C GLU A 64 13.57 14.04 6.17
N ARG A 65 14.07 14.93 7.03
CA ARG A 65 14.20 16.34 6.67
C ARG A 65 15.24 16.52 5.57
N GLY A 66 14.81 17.16 4.48
CA GLY A 66 15.69 17.48 3.36
C GLY A 66 15.66 16.45 2.23
N ASP A 67 15.02 15.29 2.43
CA ASP A 67 14.85 14.29 1.38
C ASP A 67 14.09 14.83 0.16
N GLU A 68 14.26 14.14 -0.97
CA GLU A 68 13.52 14.40 -2.20
C GLU A 68 12.63 13.21 -2.53
N LEU A 69 11.33 13.44 -2.62
CA LEU A 69 10.36 12.45 -3.05
C LEU A 69 10.02 12.67 -4.52
N VAL A 70 10.32 11.68 -5.35
CA VAL A 70 9.98 11.68 -6.78
C VAL A 70 8.85 10.71 -7.04
N VAL A 71 7.77 11.18 -7.66
CA VAL A 71 6.64 10.36 -8.10
C VAL A 71 6.46 10.50 -9.60
N SER A 72 5.96 9.46 -10.25
CA SER A 72 5.65 9.52 -11.68
C SER A 72 4.55 10.54 -11.98
N LYS A 73 3.43 10.43 -11.26
CA LYS A 73 2.28 11.34 -11.31
C LYS A 73 1.58 11.33 -9.96
N PHE A 74 0.96 12.44 -9.55
CA PHE A 74 0.21 12.46 -8.29
C PHE A 74 -0.95 11.46 -8.28
N SER A 75 -1.66 11.28 -9.39
CA SER A 75 -2.72 10.28 -9.51
C SER A 75 -2.22 8.84 -9.33
N ASN A 76 -0.95 8.56 -9.63
CA ASN A 76 -0.30 7.28 -9.37
C ASN A 76 0.08 7.13 -7.88
N ALA A 77 0.55 8.20 -7.25
CA ALA A 77 1.04 8.18 -5.88
C ALA A 77 -0.07 8.26 -4.82
N VAL A 78 -1.09 9.10 -5.01
CA VAL A 78 -2.15 9.35 -4.02
C VAL A 78 -3.52 8.83 -4.47
N ARG A 79 -4.48 8.75 -3.55
CA ARG A 79 -5.84 8.22 -3.80
C ARG A 79 -6.91 9.30 -3.85
N GLY A 80 -6.52 10.53 -4.07
CA GLY A 80 -7.40 11.68 -4.22
C GLY A 80 -6.91 12.91 -3.48
N LEU A 81 -7.67 13.98 -3.55
CA LEU A 81 -7.29 15.30 -3.04
C LEU A 81 -6.96 15.32 -1.55
N ARG A 82 -7.67 14.53 -0.75
CA ARG A 82 -7.41 14.47 0.71
C ARG A 82 -6.02 13.88 1.01
N GLU A 83 -5.65 12.84 0.31
CA GLU A 83 -4.33 12.22 0.50
C GLU A 83 -3.22 13.10 -0.07
N LEU A 84 -3.48 13.79 -1.20
CA LEU A 84 -2.55 14.78 -1.75
C LEU A 84 -2.30 15.93 -0.76
N ALA A 85 -3.35 16.47 -0.17
CA ALA A 85 -3.21 17.52 0.85
C ALA A 85 -2.39 17.06 2.06
N ALA A 86 -2.63 15.83 2.54
CA ALA A 86 -1.85 15.25 3.63
C ALA A 86 -0.38 15.01 3.25
N LEU A 87 -0.11 14.59 2.00
CA LEU A 87 1.24 14.46 1.48
C LEU A 87 1.98 15.80 1.44
N ILE A 88 1.35 16.82 0.88
CA ILE A 88 1.92 18.17 0.78
C ILE A 88 2.22 18.71 2.19
N GLU A 89 1.31 18.53 3.14
CA GLU A 89 1.50 18.99 4.52
C GLU A 89 2.64 18.25 5.22
N LEU A 90 2.73 16.92 5.05
CA LEU A 90 3.84 16.12 5.58
C LEU A 90 5.18 16.62 5.02
N CYS A 91 5.26 16.81 3.70
CA CYS A 91 6.49 17.26 3.06
C CYS A 91 6.86 18.69 3.45
N ARG A 92 5.86 19.56 3.65
CA ARG A 92 6.09 20.92 4.19
C ARG A 92 6.71 20.89 5.59
N ILE A 93 6.16 20.07 6.49
CA ILE A 93 6.65 19.93 7.88
C ILE A 93 8.05 19.35 7.90
N LYS A 94 8.29 18.30 7.12
CA LYS A 94 9.60 17.62 7.06
C LYS A 94 10.60 18.32 6.13
N VAL A 95 10.21 19.40 5.46
CA VAL A 95 11.04 20.10 4.45
C VAL A 95 11.51 19.15 3.33
N VAL A 96 10.65 18.22 2.91
CA VAL A 96 10.90 17.29 1.82
C VAL A 96 10.54 17.96 0.49
N ARG A 97 11.43 17.86 -0.50
CA ARG A 97 11.15 18.28 -1.88
C ARG A 97 10.24 17.26 -2.55
N ILE A 98 9.18 17.72 -3.21
CA ILE A 98 8.29 16.88 -4.01
C ILE A 98 8.49 17.17 -5.48
N ILE A 99 8.67 16.10 -6.27
CA ILE A 99 8.80 16.15 -7.73
C ILE A 99 7.77 15.19 -8.32
N SER A 100 6.92 15.68 -9.24
CA SER A 100 6.01 14.88 -10.05
C SER A 100 6.39 15.01 -11.51
N ILE A 101 6.79 13.88 -12.13
CA ILE A 101 7.39 13.89 -13.48
C ILE A 101 6.37 14.35 -14.52
N HIS A 102 5.24 13.66 -14.61
CA HIS A 102 4.23 13.93 -15.66
C HIS A 102 3.33 15.12 -15.37
N ASP A 103 3.15 15.47 -14.09
CA ASP A 103 2.47 16.72 -13.73
C ASP A 103 3.36 17.94 -13.90
N LYS A 104 4.67 17.72 -14.16
CA LYS A 104 5.71 18.78 -14.28
C LYS A 104 5.72 19.71 -13.07
N ILE A 105 5.60 19.12 -11.88
CA ILE A 105 5.59 19.87 -10.62
C ILE A 105 6.85 19.55 -9.83
N ASP A 106 7.52 20.61 -9.42
CA ASP A 106 8.64 20.57 -8.51
C ASP A 106 8.42 21.64 -7.42
N SER A 107 8.37 21.22 -6.17
CA SER A 107 8.09 22.12 -5.05
C SER A 107 9.18 23.21 -4.85
N ARG A 108 10.35 23.08 -5.46
CA ARG A 108 11.40 24.11 -5.52
C ARG A 108 11.38 24.94 -6.80
N GLY A 109 10.64 24.50 -7.82
CA GLY A 109 10.57 25.18 -9.12
C GLY A 109 11.84 25.11 -9.96
N GLU A 110 12.77 24.23 -9.65
CA GLU A 110 14.08 24.14 -10.33
C GLU A 110 14.01 23.29 -11.60
N LEU A 111 13.30 22.16 -11.55
CA LEU A 111 13.20 21.21 -12.68
C LEU A 111 12.18 21.64 -13.74
N PHE A 112 11.10 22.26 -13.30
CA PHE A 112 9.98 22.65 -14.17
C PHE A 112 9.62 24.12 -13.96
N PRO A 113 10.51 25.06 -14.30
CA PRO A 113 10.31 26.50 -14.03
C PRO A 113 9.15 27.11 -14.82
N ASP A 114 8.76 26.49 -15.95
CA ASP A 114 7.71 26.99 -16.83
C ASP A 114 6.30 26.52 -16.42
N THR A 115 6.19 25.70 -15.38
CA THR A 115 4.89 25.22 -14.90
C THR A 115 4.03 26.36 -14.38
N THR A 116 2.89 26.53 -14.99
CA THR A 116 1.96 27.62 -14.66
C THR A 116 0.97 27.23 -13.56
N ALA A 117 0.41 28.22 -12.86
CA ALA A 117 -0.65 27.99 -11.90
C ALA A 117 -1.88 27.35 -12.54
N ALA A 118 -2.16 27.64 -13.82
CA ALA A 118 -3.27 27.03 -14.55
C ALA A 118 -3.08 25.52 -14.73
N GLU A 119 -1.87 25.07 -15.05
CA GLU A 119 -1.56 23.63 -15.15
C GLU A 119 -1.70 22.93 -13.80
N VAL A 120 -1.23 23.54 -12.73
CA VAL A 120 -1.38 23.01 -11.36
C VAL A 120 -2.87 22.89 -10.99
N LEU A 121 -3.69 23.90 -11.27
CA LEU A 121 -5.14 23.86 -11.01
C LEU A 121 -5.84 22.80 -11.87
N THR A 122 -5.42 22.64 -13.12
CA THR A 122 -5.93 21.60 -14.01
C THR A 122 -5.61 20.20 -13.45
N MET A 123 -4.38 19.98 -13.00
CA MET A 123 -3.97 18.73 -12.35
C MET A 123 -4.83 18.44 -11.11
N PHE A 124 -5.05 19.43 -10.25
CA PHE A 124 -5.94 19.26 -9.09
C PHE A 124 -7.37 18.88 -9.50
N GLY A 125 -7.89 19.48 -10.58
CA GLY A 125 -9.23 19.20 -11.09
C GLY A 125 -9.36 17.78 -11.67
N SER A 126 -8.36 17.31 -12.41
CA SER A 126 -8.36 15.98 -13.07
C SER A 126 -8.03 14.83 -12.12
N LEU A 127 -7.35 15.10 -11.00
CA LEU A 127 -6.84 14.08 -10.09
C LEU A 127 -7.90 13.05 -9.64
N PRO A 128 -9.14 13.43 -9.25
CA PRO A 128 -10.14 12.44 -8.83
C PRO A 128 -10.52 11.45 -9.92
N GLU A 129 -10.63 11.92 -11.17
CA GLU A 129 -10.99 11.08 -12.32
C GLU A 129 -9.85 10.13 -12.67
N GLU A 130 -8.62 10.62 -12.73
CA GLU A 130 -7.45 9.80 -13.00
C GLU A 130 -7.25 8.71 -11.95
N VAL A 131 -7.39 9.05 -10.67
CA VAL A 131 -7.35 8.08 -9.57
C VAL A 131 -8.46 7.05 -9.72
N ALA A 132 -9.68 7.45 -10.10
CA ALA A 132 -10.78 6.52 -10.30
C ALA A 132 -10.51 5.53 -11.46
N VAL A 133 -9.90 6.00 -12.56
CA VAL A 133 -9.48 5.16 -13.69
C VAL A 133 -8.43 4.13 -13.26
N LEU A 134 -7.39 4.56 -12.56
CA LEU A 134 -6.33 3.66 -12.06
C LEU A 134 -6.89 2.62 -11.09
N ARG A 135 -7.78 2.99 -10.17
CA ARG A 135 -8.42 2.07 -9.23
C ARG A 135 -9.32 1.07 -9.94
N LYS A 136 -10.12 1.51 -10.91
CA LYS A 136 -10.98 0.62 -11.68
C LYS A 136 -10.19 -0.44 -12.45
N SER A 137 -9.05 -0.09 -13.01
CA SER A 137 -8.17 -1.04 -13.69
C SER A 137 -7.57 -2.04 -12.69
N SER A 138 -7.14 -1.57 -11.52
CA SER A 138 -6.58 -2.39 -10.44
C SER A 138 -7.61 -3.37 -9.87
N ASP A 139 -8.82 -2.93 -9.57
CA ASP A 139 -9.92 -3.78 -9.08
C ASP A 139 -10.26 -4.89 -10.06
N ARG A 140 -10.24 -4.59 -11.36
CA ARG A 140 -10.49 -5.59 -12.40
C ARG A 140 -9.44 -6.69 -12.40
N VAL A 141 -8.18 -6.33 -12.25
CA VAL A 141 -7.07 -7.30 -12.18
C VAL A 141 -7.14 -8.14 -10.92
N ILE A 142 -7.37 -7.52 -9.76
CA ILE A 142 -7.54 -8.24 -8.50
C ILE A 142 -8.66 -9.25 -8.61
N ARG A 143 -9.81 -8.89 -9.17
CA ARG A 143 -10.94 -9.80 -9.40
C ARG A 143 -10.59 -10.93 -10.36
N LEU A 144 -9.88 -10.65 -11.46
CA LEU A 144 -9.42 -11.67 -12.40
C LEU A 144 -8.43 -12.64 -11.74
N GLN A 145 -7.45 -12.13 -10.99
CA GLN A 145 -6.50 -12.97 -10.27
C GLN A 145 -7.19 -13.82 -9.19
N GLN A 146 -8.14 -13.25 -8.46
CA GLN A 146 -8.96 -14.01 -7.52
C GLN A 146 -9.81 -15.06 -8.19
N SER A 147 -10.32 -14.81 -9.40
CA SER A 147 -11.08 -15.80 -10.17
C SER A 147 -10.20 -16.92 -10.74
N ILE A 148 -8.93 -16.65 -11.02
CA ILE A 148 -7.96 -17.64 -11.51
C ILE A 148 -7.34 -18.44 -10.35
N SER A 149 -7.10 -17.80 -9.21
CA SER A 149 -6.51 -18.43 -8.02
C SER A 149 -7.52 -19.22 -7.18
N VAL A 150 -8.80 -18.99 -7.38
CA VAL A 150 -9.83 -19.90 -6.86
C VAL A 150 -9.98 -21.03 -7.87
N PRO A 151 -9.54 -22.27 -7.57
CA PRO A 151 -10.00 -23.40 -8.37
C PRO A 151 -11.53 -23.34 -8.32
N VAL A 152 -12.18 -23.25 -9.49
CA VAL A 152 -13.64 -23.37 -9.60
C VAL A 152 -13.99 -24.75 -9.09
N LYS A 153 -14.04 -24.90 -7.80
CA LYS A 153 -14.85 -25.91 -7.15
C LYS A 153 -16.25 -25.34 -7.21
N THR A 154 -16.95 -25.64 -8.34
CA THR A 154 -18.39 -25.74 -8.32
C THR A 154 -18.80 -26.10 -6.91
N SER A 155 -19.75 -25.37 -6.35
CA SER A 155 -20.26 -25.45 -4.97
C SER A 155 -20.78 -26.85 -4.61
N LYS A 156 -19.90 -27.85 -4.60
CA LYS A 156 -20.07 -28.98 -3.73
C LYS A 156 -19.77 -28.43 -2.34
N MET A 157 -20.83 -28.28 -1.55
CA MET A 157 -20.68 -28.04 -0.12
C MET A 157 -19.63 -29.03 0.37
N LEU A 158 -18.46 -28.49 0.77
CA LEU A 158 -17.44 -29.28 1.42
C LEU A 158 -18.11 -30.09 2.52
N SER A 159 -17.89 -31.39 2.55
CA SER A 159 -18.41 -32.20 3.63
C SER A 159 -17.95 -31.59 4.96
N LYS A 160 -18.74 -31.70 6.01
CA LYS A 160 -18.40 -31.15 7.31
C LYS A 160 -16.99 -31.56 7.76
N THR A 161 -16.58 -32.78 7.42
CA THR A 161 -15.28 -33.36 7.74
C THR A 161 -14.13 -32.70 6.94
N GLU A 162 -14.33 -32.41 5.66
CA GLU A 162 -13.31 -31.75 4.84
C GLU A 162 -13.09 -30.30 5.28
N ARG A 163 -14.19 -29.59 5.58
CA ARG A 163 -14.13 -28.23 6.11
C ARG A 163 -13.39 -28.16 7.46
N ASP A 164 -13.67 -29.14 8.35
CA ASP A 164 -13.03 -29.22 9.67
C ASP A 164 -11.51 -29.47 9.50
N LYS A 165 -11.09 -30.32 8.56
CA LYS A 165 -9.66 -30.57 8.28
C LYS A 165 -8.97 -29.32 7.73
N ILE A 166 -9.59 -28.60 6.79
CA ILE A 166 -9.05 -27.36 6.23
C ILE A 166 -8.86 -26.31 7.36
N ALA A 167 -9.83 -26.18 8.26
CA ALA A 167 -9.74 -25.25 9.40
C ALA A 167 -8.53 -25.59 10.31
N VAL A 168 -8.27 -26.87 10.56
CA VAL A 168 -7.13 -27.33 11.33
C VAL A 168 -5.80 -27.05 10.62
N ASP A 169 -5.72 -27.36 9.32
CA ASP A 169 -4.50 -27.10 8.53
C ASP A 169 -4.18 -25.59 8.45
N MET A 170 -5.19 -24.75 8.24
CA MET A 170 -5.00 -23.31 8.25
C MET A 170 -4.49 -22.80 9.61
N TYR A 171 -5.05 -23.30 10.71
CA TYR A 171 -4.63 -22.89 12.05
C TYR A 171 -3.17 -23.29 12.33
N ASN A 172 -2.76 -24.52 11.95
CA ASN A 172 -1.41 -25.00 12.09
C ASN A 172 -0.41 -24.23 11.22
N ASN A 173 -0.85 -23.69 10.08
CA ASN A 173 -0.06 -22.83 9.21
C ASN A 173 -0.06 -21.36 9.63
N GLY A 174 -0.62 -21.01 10.81
CA GLY A 174 -0.54 -19.67 11.39
C GLY A 174 -1.60 -18.67 10.91
N TYR A 175 -2.64 -19.11 10.20
CA TYR A 175 -3.74 -18.24 9.80
C TYR A 175 -4.56 -17.79 11.01
N SER A 176 -5.06 -16.56 10.97
CA SER A 176 -5.91 -16.04 12.04
C SER A 176 -7.30 -16.69 12.02
N VAL A 177 -7.95 -16.73 13.20
CA VAL A 177 -9.31 -17.28 13.33
C VAL A 177 -10.31 -16.58 12.39
N ASN A 178 -10.13 -15.29 12.12
CA ASN A 178 -11.00 -14.54 11.20
C ASN A 178 -10.82 -15.00 9.73
N GLU A 179 -9.60 -15.28 9.31
CA GLU A 179 -9.31 -15.82 7.97
C GLU A 179 -9.86 -17.24 7.81
N ILE A 180 -9.72 -18.07 8.84
CA ILE A 180 -10.31 -19.42 8.87
C ILE A 180 -11.83 -19.36 8.77
N MET A 181 -12.49 -18.44 9.50
CA MET A 181 -13.92 -18.22 9.41
C MET A 181 -14.36 -17.88 7.99
N ALA A 182 -13.66 -16.96 7.35
CA ALA A 182 -13.95 -16.53 5.98
C ALA A 182 -13.77 -17.66 4.98
N HIS A 183 -12.66 -18.40 5.06
CA HIS A 183 -12.34 -19.48 4.13
C HIS A 183 -13.23 -20.70 4.27
N CYS A 184 -13.52 -21.10 5.50
CA CYS A 184 -14.36 -22.27 5.82
C CYS A 184 -15.86 -21.95 5.86
N ASN A 185 -16.25 -20.70 5.58
CA ASN A 185 -17.64 -20.21 5.69
C ASN A 185 -18.28 -20.53 7.06
N VAL A 186 -17.53 -20.27 8.13
CA VAL A 186 -17.95 -20.48 9.51
C VAL A 186 -18.39 -19.16 10.12
N LYS A 187 -19.60 -19.11 10.66
CA LYS A 187 -20.23 -17.86 11.13
C LYS A 187 -19.74 -17.36 12.50
N SER A 188 -19.04 -18.18 13.29
CA SER A 188 -18.61 -17.78 14.62
C SER A 188 -17.22 -18.31 14.99
N LYS A 189 -16.48 -17.53 15.80
CA LYS A 189 -15.19 -17.93 16.36
C LYS A 189 -15.31 -19.17 17.25
N SER A 190 -16.40 -19.28 17.99
CA SER A 190 -16.67 -20.44 18.85
C SER A 190 -16.70 -21.75 18.07
N THR A 191 -17.26 -21.74 16.87
CA THR A 191 -17.31 -22.92 16.00
C THR A 191 -15.90 -23.30 15.52
N VAL A 192 -15.04 -22.33 15.20
CA VAL A 192 -13.64 -22.62 14.85
C VAL A 192 -12.91 -23.28 16.02
N TYR A 193 -13.06 -22.74 17.23
CA TYR A 193 -12.45 -23.32 18.42
C TYR A 193 -12.99 -24.72 18.76
N GLN A 194 -14.28 -24.97 18.51
CA GLN A 194 -14.86 -26.31 18.67
C GLN A 194 -14.24 -27.30 17.67
N ILE A 195 -14.02 -26.89 16.42
CA ILE A 195 -13.36 -27.70 15.42
C ILE A 195 -11.92 -28.03 15.87
N LEU A 196 -11.15 -27.02 16.26
CA LEU A 196 -9.78 -27.19 16.72
C LEU A 196 -9.70 -28.11 17.96
N GLY A 197 -10.62 -27.96 18.90
CA GLY A 197 -10.74 -28.83 20.10
C GLY A 197 -11.06 -30.28 19.75
N LYS A 198 -11.93 -30.51 18.75
CA LYS A 198 -12.30 -31.85 18.27
C LYS A 198 -11.10 -32.61 17.69
N TYR A 199 -10.14 -31.90 17.10
CA TYR A 199 -8.92 -32.49 16.53
C TYR A 199 -7.69 -32.34 17.42
N ASN A 200 -7.88 -32.03 18.70
CA ASN A 200 -6.82 -31.90 19.72
C ASN A 200 -5.70 -30.93 19.32
N VAL A 201 -6.01 -29.86 18.59
CA VAL A 201 -5.05 -28.84 18.21
C VAL A 201 -4.69 -27.98 19.42
N ALA A 202 -3.40 -27.85 19.74
CA ALA A 202 -2.91 -27.00 20.81
C ALA A 202 -3.19 -25.52 20.49
N LEU A 203 -4.00 -24.86 21.30
CA LEU A 203 -4.33 -23.44 21.10
C LEU A 203 -3.17 -22.57 21.61
N SER A 204 -2.54 -21.81 20.74
CA SER A 204 -1.46 -20.89 21.09
C SER A 204 -1.89 -19.70 21.96
N ARG A 205 -3.22 -19.44 22.04
CA ARG A 205 -3.83 -18.47 22.96
C ARG A 205 -5.14 -19.06 23.52
N LYS A 206 -5.21 -19.24 24.83
CA LYS A 206 -6.50 -19.48 25.51
C LYS A 206 -7.37 -18.25 25.35
N PRO A 207 -8.66 -18.38 24.93
CA PRO A 207 -9.59 -17.26 24.97
C PRO A 207 -9.70 -16.78 26.42
N GLY A 208 -9.43 -15.49 26.64
CA GLY A 208 -9.54 -14.88 27.94
C GLY A 208 -10.97 -15.07 28.48
N ARG A 209 -11.11 -15.85 29.55
CA ARG A 209 -12.36 -16.00 30.29
C ARG A 209 -12.56 -14.70 31.06
N VAL A 210 -13.46 -13.84 30.61
CA VAL A 210 -13.93 -12.70 31.42
C VAL A 210 -14.61 -13.28 32.63
N PRO A 211 -14.17 -12.98 33.87
CA PRO A 211 -14.89 -13.43 35.06
C PRO A 211 -16.25 -12.72 35.11
N GLY A 212 -17.33 -13.47 34.92
CA GLY A 212 -18.66 -12.96 35.11
C GLY A 212 -18.86 -12.62 36.58
N ASN A 213 -19.13 -11.36 36.87
CA ASN A 213 -19.56 -10.87 38.17
C ASN A 213 -20.90 -11.52 38.49
N ARG A 214 -20.92 -12.48 39.43
CA ARG A 214 -22.15 -12.95 40.06
C ARG A 214 -22.40 -12.04 41.24
N LYS A 215 -23.45 -11.26 41.16
CA LYS A 215 -24.24 -10.82 42.30
C LYS A 215 -25.55 -11.57 42.29
#